data_ed13ab6b20fb97388c873bff843877fe
#
_entry.id   ed13ab6b20fb97388c873bff843877fe
#
_cell.length_a   1.000
_cell.length_b   1.000
_cell.length_c   1.000
_cell.angle_alpha   90.00
_cell.angle_beta   90.00
_cell.angle_gamma   90.00
#
_symmetry.space_group_name_H-M   'P 1'
#
loop_
_entity.id
_entity.type
_entity.pdbx_description
1 polymer ?
#
loop_
_entity_poly.entity_id
_entity_poly.type
_entity_poly.pdbx_seq_one_letter_code
_entity_poly.pdbx_strand_id
1 'polypeptide(L)'
;MCSSDLTKLAECAGCGAKVGAGELAKLLKDIKVQRDPNLLVGFDKSDDAAVYRVTDDVAIVETVDFFPPIADDPYTYGAIAATNALSDVYAMGGEPKVALNVMAVPEDMPSDVVHEILRGGYEKVYEAGASIVGGHSIYDEEPKYGLAVTGFVDPNRMLTNSGARPSDVLVLTKALGVGVITTAAKGGLAESEDVAAAERQMMCLNRWARDVIVRHDVHATTDVTGFGLMGHSLEMAQGADVRVVIDASAPALLAHARAWARLGILPAGMYRNRHFAEASVDAMGVPQDLADLLFCPETSGGLLVAVSAEDADSLLADLLVDGRVPDARVVGRVESYDGGPRIRLSYAG
;
A
#
# COMPACT_ATOMS: atom_id res chain seq x y z
N MET A 1 27.58 -1.81 -16.35
CA MET A 1 26.35 -0.99 -16.41
C MET A 1 26.52 0.18 -15.45
N CYS A 2 26.08 1.37 -15.80
CA CYS A 2 26.10 2.49 -14.85
C CYS A 2 25.05 2.22 -13.79
N SER A 3 25.35 2.43 -12.50
CA SER A 3 24.41 2.23 -11.37
C SER A 3 23.15 3.12 -11.42
N SER A 4 23.03 3.96 -12.42
CA SER A 4 21.99 4.98 -12.58
C SER A 4 20.77 4.56 -13.41
N ASP A 5 20.56 3.27 -13.67
CA ASP A 5 19.51 2.83 -14.61
C ASP A 5 18.80 1.55 -14.12
N LEU A 6 18.66 1.35 -12.81
CA LEU A 6 18.00 0.12 -12.26
C LEU A 6 16.58 -0.06 -12.77
N THR A 7 15.80 1.02 -12.90
CA THR A 7 14.42 0.96 -13.39
C THR A 7 14.31 0.48 -14.83
N LYS A 8 15.39 0.57 -15.63
CA LYS A 8 15.44 0.07 -17.00
C LYS A 8 15.65 -1.45 -17.09
N LEU A 9 16.07 -2.09 -16.00
CA LEU A 9 16.23 -3.54 -15.91
C LEU A 9 14.88 -4.28 -15.68
N ALA A 10 13.79 -3.55 -15.54
CA ALA A 10 12.48 -4.10 -15.24
C ALA A 10 11.41 -3.57 -16.22
N GLU A 11 10.50 -4.43 -16.65
CA GLU A 11 9.34 -4.02 -17.48
C GLU A 11 8.34 -3.19 -16.67
N CYS A 12 8.01 -3.64 -15.47
CA CYS A 12 7.12 -2.97 -14.52
C CYS A 12 7.92 -2.50 -13.31
N ALA A 13 7.41 -1.51 -12.57
CA ALA A 13 8.08 -0.94 -11.41
C ALA A 13 7.21 -1.08 -10.15
N GLY A 14 7.85 -1.36 -9.00
CA GLY A 14 7.22 -1.40 -7.69
C GLY A 14 5.96 -2.27 -7.62
N CYS A 15 5.00 -1.87 -6.80
CA CYS A 15 3.72 -2.59 -6.61
C CYS A 15 2.85 -2.69 -7.88
N GLY A 16 3.10 -1.86 -8.90
CA GLY A 16 2.47 -1.99 -10.22
C GLY A 16 2.79 -3.29 -10.97
N ALA A 17 3.82 -4.03 -10.54
CA ALA A 17 4.19 -5.34 -11.08
C ALA A 17 3.36 -6.51 -10.51
N LYS A 18 2.56 -6.28 -9.47
CA LYS A 18 1.71 -7.34 -8.85
C LYS A 18 0.74 -7.94 -9.87
N VAL A 19 0.46 -9.24 -9.72
CA VAL A 19 -0.63 -9.90 -10.43
C VAL A 19 -1.94 -9.24 -10.04
N GLY A 20 -2.76 -8.84 -11.02
CA GLY A 20 -4.02 -8.16 -10.74
C GLY A 20 -4.96 -9.02 -9.88
N ALA A 21 -5.72 -8.39 -8.96
CA ALA A 21 -6.59 -9.08 -8.00
C ALA A 21 -7.56 -10.06 -8.67
N GLY A 22 -8.17 -9.67 -9.79
CA GLY A 22 -9.09 -10.53 -10.54
C GLY A 22 -8.42 -11.76 -11.16
N GLU A 23 -7.15 -11.68 -11.55
CA GLU A 23 -6.39 -12.81 -12.08
C GLU A 23 -5.95 -13.73 -10.96
N LEU A 24 -5.46 -13.15 -9.85
CA LEU A 24 -5.07 -13.93 -8.66
C LEU A 24 -6.25 -14.73 -8.11
N ALA A 25 -7.44 -14.15 -8.04
CA ALA A 25 -8.66 -14.85 -7.63
C ALA A 25 -8.98 -16.06 -8.52
N LYS A 26 -8.75 -15.96 -9.84
CA LYS A 26 -8.91 -17.10 -10.76
C LYS A 26 -7.88 -18.20 -10.53
N LEU A 27 -6.61 -17.81 -10.28
CA LEU A 27 -5.51 -18.75 -10.02
C LEU A 27 -5.72 -19.52 -8.72
N LEU A 28 -6.30 -18.88 -7.69
CA LEU A 28 -6.57 -19.49 -6.39
C LEU A 28 -7.91 -20.25 -6.34
N LYS A 29 -8.74 -20.10 -7.39
CA LYS A 29 -10.03 -20.79 -7.46
C LYS A 29 -9.83 -22.32 -7.34
N ASP A 30 -10.69 -22.95 -6.54
CA ASP A 30 -10.70 -24.41 -6.31
C ASP A 30 -9.47 -24.94 -5.54
N ILE A 31 -8.54 -24.11 -5.10
CA ILE A 31 -7.49 -24.50 -4.16
C ILE A 31 -8.12 -24.72 -2.79
N LYS A 32 -7.99 -25.93 -2.28
CA LYS A 32 -8.51 -26.26 -0.94
C LYS A 32 -7.67 -25.61 0.14
N VAL A 33 -8.30 -24.75 0.92
CA VAL A 33 -7.69 -24.13 2.09
C VAL A 33 -7.94 -25.00 3.31
N GLN A 34 -6.89 -25.33 4.03
CA GLN A 34 -7.01 -26.00 5.33
C GLN A 34 -7.49 -25.00 6.37
N ARG A 35 -8.53 -25.35 7.12
CA ARG A 35 -9.03 -24.54 8.22
C ARG A 35 -8.25 -24.86 9.49
N ASP A 36 -7.73 -23.81 10.13
CA ASP A 36 -7.14 -23.84 11.46
C ASP A 36 -7.86 -22.84 12.35
N PRO A 37 -8.36 -23.21 13.54
CA PRO A 37 -9.06 -22.28 14.44
C PRO A 37 -8.16 -21.17 14.96
N ASN A 38 -6.83 -21.31 14.88
CA ASN A 38 -5.89 -20.26 15.25
C ASN A 38 -5.55 -19.33 14.10
N LEU A 39 -5.91 -19.64 12.86
CA LEU A 39 -5.81 -18.72 11.73
C LEU A 39 -6.95 -17.71 11.84
N LEU A 40 -6.66 -16.50 12.35
CA LEU A 40 -7.64 -15.45 12.58
C LEU A 40 -7.95 -14.70 11.29
N VAL A 41 -6.93 -14.44 10.48
CA VAL A 41 -7.01 -13.78 9.17
C VAL A 41 -6.21 -14.60 8.17
N GLY A 42 -6.85 -14.95 7.06
CA GLY A 42 -6.25 -15.61 5.91
C GLY A 42 -6.54 -14.80 4.64
N PHE A 43 -6.23 -15.35 3.49
CA PHE A 43 -6.39 -14.64 2.20
C PHE A 43 -7.85 -14.59 1.67
N ASP A 44 -8.81 -15.20 2.35
CA ASP A 44 -10.21 -15.31 1.92
C ASP A 44 -10.96 -13.98 1.91
N LYS A 45 -10.47 -12.97 2.65
CA LYS A 45 -11.03 -11.61 2.67
C LYS A 45 -10.11 -10.55 2.06
N SER A 46 -9.02 -10.97 1.41
CA SER A 46 -8.03 -10.05 0.81
C SER A 46 -7.49 -9.02 1.82
N ASP A 47 -7.23 -9.45 3.06
CA ASP A 47 -6.54 -8.64 4.06
C ASP A 47 -5.04 -8.50 3.73
N ASP A 48 -4.38 -7.50 4.30
CA ASP A 48 -3.01 -7.12 3.98
C ASP A 48 -2.00 -8.20 4.41
N ALA A 49 -2.25 -8.89 5.54
CA ALA A 49 -1.40 -9.97 6.04
C ALA A 49 -2.21 -11.12 6.67
N ALA A 50 -1.59 -12.29 6.76
CA ALA A 50 -2.14 -13.38 7.55
C ALA A 50 -1.91 -13.15 9.05
N VAL A 51 -2.89 -13.52 9.89
CA VAL A 51 -2.78 -13.43 11.35
C VAL A 51 -3.05 -14.80 11.98
N TYR A 52 -2.06 -15.30 12.71
CA TYR A 52 -2.15 -16.59 13.39
C TYR A 52 -2.00 -16.45 14.90
N ARG A 53 -2.97 -16.90 15.67
CA ARG A 53 -2.97 -16.87 17.13
C ARG A 53 -1.94 -17.84 17.71
N VAL A 54 -1.06 -17.36 18.56
CA VAL A 54 -0.07 -18.18 19.29
C VAL A 54 -0.51 -18.41 20.73
N THR A 55 -1.00 -17.35 21.38
CA THR A 55 -1.59 -17.38 22.73
C THR A 55 -2.84 -16.53 22.75
N ASP A 56 -3.50 -16.41 23.90
CA ASP A 56 -4.67 -15.52 24.04
C ASP A 56 -4.33 -14.05 23.86
N ASP A 57 -3.07 -13.64 24.11
CA ASP A 57 -2.62 -12.25 24.08
C ASP A 57 -1.66 -11.95 22.92
N VAL A 58 -1.21 -12.97 22.16
CA VAL A 58 -0.23 -12.81 21.08
C VAL A 58 -0.66 -13.55 19.82
N ALA A 59 -0.73 -12.84 18.73
CA ALA A 59 -0.81 -13.38 17.38
C ALA A 59 0.39 -12.94 16.53
N ILE A 60 0.80 -13.80 15.61
CA ILE A 60 1.79 -13.50 14.58
C ILE A 60 1.09 -12.87 13.39
N VAL A 61 1.67 -11.82 12.85
CA VAL A 61 1.33 -11.22 11.55
C VAL A 61 2.41 -11.63 10.56
N GLU A 62 2.03 -12.28 9.46
CA GLU A 62 2.95 -12.79 8.45
C GLU A 62 2.62 -12.21 7.08
N THR A 63 3.60 -11.61 6.44
CA THR A 63 3.50 -11.11 5.07
C THR A 63 4.77 -11.34 4.27
N VAL A 64 4.67 -11.30 2.94
CA VAL A 64 5.80 -11.25 2.02
C VAL A 64 5.47 -10.30 0.88
N ASP A 65 6.32 -9.30 0.68
CA ASP A 65 6.20 -8.39 -0.45
C ASP A 65 7.58 -8.11 -1.07
N PHE A 66 7.66 -8.23 -2.39
CA PHE A 66 8.86 -7.96 -3.17
C PHE A 66 8.48 -7.54 -4.59
N PHE A 67 9.29 -6.72 -5.21
CA PHE A 67 9.00 -6.17 -6.53
C PHE A 67 10.28 -5.73 -7.27
N PRO A 68 10.21 -5.50 -8.59
CA PRO A 68 11.32 -4.96 -9.37
C PRO A 68 11.57 -3.47 -9.07
N PRO A 69 12.73 -2.93 -9.45
CA PRO A 69 13.13 -1.55 -9.12
C PRO A 69 12.12 -0.49 -9.50
N ILE A 70 11.89 0.44 -8.57
CA ILE A 70 11.03 1.63 -8.72
C ILE A 70 11.83 2.94 -8.62
N ALA A 71 13.07 2.86 -8.16
CA ALA A 71 14.03 3.95 -8.12
C ALA A 71 15.35 3.49 -8.77
N ASP A 72 16.08 4.42 -9.34
CA ASP A 72 17.37 4.13 -9.99
C ASP A 72 18.52 4.03 -8.98
N ASP A 73 18.44 4.78 -7.87
CA ASP A 73 19.40 4.66 -6.78
C ASP A 73 19.18 3.35 -6.00
N PRO A 74 20.21 2.47 -5.91
CA PRO A 74 20.08 1.16 -5.30
C PRO A 74 19.66 1.22 -3.82
N TYR A 75 20.23 2.16 -3.05
CA TYR A 75 19.85 2.34 -1.65
C TYR A 75 18.39 2.74 -1.50
N THR A 76 17.94 3.71 -2.29
CA THR A 76 16.56 4.19 -2.31
C THR A 76 15.59 3.07 -2.68
N TYR A 77 15.92 2.27 -3.72
CA TYR A 77 15.11 1.10 -4.09
C TYR A 77 15.00 0.10 -2.93
N GLY A 78 16.11 -0.27 -2.30
CA GLY A 78 16.12 -1.18 -1.16
C GLY A 78 15.31 -0.66 0.03
N ALA A 79 15.44 0.64 0.32
CA ALA A 79 14.68 1.29 1.38
C ALA A 79 13.17 1.31 1.11
N ILE A 80 12.75 1.60 -0.13
CA ILE A 80 11.34 1.58 -0.54
C ILE A 80 10.77 0.17 -0.44
N ALA A 81 11.49 -0.84 -0.94
CA ALA A 81 11.03 -2.22 -0.92
C ALA A 81 10.82 -2.73 0.51
N ALA A 82 11.73 -2.43 1.43
CA ALA A 82 11.58 -2.76 2.83
C ALA A 82 10.43 -1.99 3.50
N THR A 83 10.28 -0.69 3.22
CA THR A 83 9.19 0.13 3.76
C THR A 83 7.83 -0.42 3.34
N ASN A 84 7.70 -0.84 2.08
CA ASN A 84 6.46 -1.43 1.55
C ASN A 84 6.15 -2.78 2.23
N ALA A 85 7.12 -3.68 2.35
CA ALA A 85 6.90 -4.99 2.97
C ALA A 85 6.57 -4.91 4.48
N LEU A 86 7.05 -3.87 5.17
CA LEU A 86 6.71 -3.61 6.57
C LEU A 86 5.28 -3.06 6.74
N SER A 87 4.71 -2.48 5.69
CA SER A 87 3.45 -1.73 5.74
C SER A 87 2.26 -2.62 6.08
N ASP A 88 2.19 -3.84 5.54
CA ASP A 88 1.12 -4.79 5.81
C ASP A 88 0.98 -5.09 7.32
N VAL A 89 2.12 -5.21 8.03
CA VAL A 89 2.11 -5.42 9.48
C VAL A 89 1.50 -4.21 10.19
N TYR A 90 1.81 -3.00 9.74
CA TYR A 90 1.22 -1.78 10.30
C TYR A 90 -0.27 -1.65 9.99
N ALA A 91 -0.71 -2.04 8.80
CA ALA A 91 -2.13 -2.06 8.43
C ALA A 91 -2.94 -2.99 9.35
N MET A 92 -2.36 -4.11 9.79
CA MET A 92 -2.97 -5.02 10.76
C MET A 92 -2.89 -4.52 12.23
N GLY A 93 -2.39 -3.29 12.47
CA GLY A 93 -2.17 -2.75 13.82
C GLY A 93 -0.97 -3.34 14.55
N GLY A 94 -0.20 -4.21 13.89
CA GLY A 94 0.91 -4.97 14.45
C GLY A 94 2.23 -4.19 14.53
N GLU A 95 3.21 -4.84 15.14
CA GLU A 95 4.60 -4.37 15.22
C GLU A 95 5.53 -5.35 14.53
N PRO A 96 6.27 -4.95 13.47
CA PRO A 96 7.32 -5.79 12.88
C PRO A 96 8.36 -6.17 13.93
N LYS A 97 8.81 -7.44 13.91
CA LYS A 97 9.82 -7.93 14.85
C LYS A 97 11.04 -8.51 14.15
N VAL A 98 10.82 -9.35 13.15
CA VAL A 98 11.89 -9.90 12.33
C VAL A 98 11.54 -9.87 10.85
N ALA A 99 12.56 -9.79 10.00
CA ALA A 99 12.41 -9.86 8.56
C ALA A 99 13.46 -10.77 7.92
N LEU A 100 13.08 -11.38 6.81
CA LEU A 100 13.95 -12.16 5.94
C LEU A 100 14.03 -11.46 4.59
N ASN A 101 15.26 -11.27 4.05
CA ASN A 101 15.44 -10.77 2.71
C ASN A 101 14.92 -11.78 1.67
N VAL A 102 14.19 -11.30 0.68
CA VAL A 102 13.83 -12.02 -0.54
C VAL A 102 14.45 -11.27 -1.69
N MET A 103 15.43 -11.88 -2.38
CA MET A 103 16.21 -11.19 -3.39
C MET A 103 16.43 -12.08 -4.62
N ALA A 104 16.24 -11.50 -5.80
CA ALA A 104 16.67 -12.04 -7.07
C ALA A 104 17.45 -10.94 -7.82
N VAL A 105 18.60 -11.26 -8.39
CA VAL A 105 19.46 -10.30 -9.09
C VAL A 105 20.15 -10.93 -10.29
N PRO A 106 20.46 -10.18 -11.36
CA PRO A 106 21.30 -10.64 -12.44
C PRO A 106 22.69 -11.12 -11.95
N GLU A 107 23.20 -12.19 -12.55
CA GLU A 107 24.50 -12.76 -12.16
C GLU A 107 25.67 -11.75 -12.37
N ASP A 108 25.53 -10.87 -13.35
CA ASP A 108 26.51 -9.83 -13.69
C ASP A 108 26.26 -8.50 -12.98
N MET A 109 25.29 -8.41 -12.07
CA MET A 109 25.04 -7.19 -11.30
C MET A 109 26.23 -6.88 -10.39
N PRO A 110 26.77 -5.64 -10.41
CA PRO A 110 27.89 -5.26 -9.55
C PRO A 110 27.56 -5.47 -8.07
N SER A 111 28.52 -6.03 -7.32
CA SER A 111 28.32 -6.37 -5.91
C SER A 111 28.09 -5.16 -5.01
N ASP A 112 28.60 -3.99 -5.36
CA ASP A 112 28.35 -2.72 -4.68
C ASP A 112 26.90 -2.24 -4.87
N VAL A 113 26.31 -2.47 -6.05
CA VAL A 113 24.87 -2.19 -6.28
C VAL A 113 24.00 -3.09 -5.41
N VAL A 114 24.28 -4.39 -5.37
CA VAL A 114 23.55 -5.34 -4.50
C VAL A 114 23.72 -4.96 -3.03
N HIS A 115 24.94 -4.57 -2.62
CA HIS A 115 25.23 -4.12 -1.26
C HIS A 115 24.37 -2.91 -0.87
N GLU A 116 24.26 -1.90 -1.74
CA GLU A 116 23.48 -0.70 -1.47
C GLU A 116 21.95 -1.00 -1.39
N ILE A 117 21.43 -1.90 -2.23
CA ILE A 117 20.03 -2.38 -2.10
C ILE A 117 19.79 -2.98 -0.72
N LEU A 118 20.66 -3.91 -0.30
CA LEU A 118 20.56 -4.52 1.01
C LEU A 118 20.70 -3.48 2.12
N ARG A 119 21.67 -2.54 2.03
CA ARG A 119 21.88 -1.48 3.03
C ARG A 119 20.62 -0.65 3.23
N GLY A 120 19.95 -0.22 2.14
CA GLY A 120 18.69 0.51 2.22
C GLY A 120 17.60 -0.29 2.96
N GLY A 121 17.47 -1.58 2.65
CA GLY A 121 16.52 -2.47 3.31
C GLY A 121 16.81 -2.66 4.81
N TYR A 122 18.06 -2.90 5.17
CA TYR A 122 18.49 -3.08 6.56
C TYR A 122 18.21 -1.83 7.40
N GLU A 123 18.56 -0.64 6.89
CA GLU A 123 18.37 0.62 7.63
C GLU A 123 16.88 0.87 7.88
N LYS A 124 15.98 0.55 6.94
CA LYS A 124 14.53 0.69 7.13
C LYS A 124 13.96 -0.29 8.15
N VAL A 125 14.42 -1.55 8.13
CA VAL A 125 14.01 -2.53 9.14
C VAL A 125 14.47 -2.10 10.54
N TYR A 126 15.68 -1.53 10.66
CA TYR A 126 16.15 -1.00 11.95
C TYR A 126 15.38 0.25 12.39
N GLU A 127 15.02 1.15 11.46
CA GLU A 127 14.13 2.29 11.73
C GLU A 127 12.76 1.81 12.26
N ALA A 128 12.24 0.69 11.72
CA ALA A 128 11.01 0.07 12.19
C ALA A 128 11.13 -0.57 13.59
N GLY A 129 12.34 -0.69 14.13
CA GLY A 129 12.60 -1.37 15.40
C GLY A 129 12.62 -2.89 15.30
N ALA A 130 12.74 -3.43 14.09
CA ALA A 130 12.82 -4.86 13.78
C ALA A 130 14.26 -5.27 13.43
N SER A 131 14.49 -6.56 13.21
CA SER A 131 15.80 -7.11 12.86
C SER A 131 15.70 -7.97 11.60
N ILE A 132 16.66 -7.83 10.68
CA ILE A 132 16.84 -8.80 9.60
C ILE A 132 17.64 -9.99 10.17
N VAL A 133 17.07 -11.19 10.01
CA VAL A 133 17.61 -12.42 10.62
C VAL A 133 18.09 -13.46 9.59
N GLY A 134 18.04 -13.09 8.30
CA GLY A 134 18.47 -13.94 7.21
C GLY A 134 17.76 -13.61 5.91
N GLY A 135 17.56 -14.60 5.08
CA GLY A 135 16.86 -14.44 3.81
C GLY A 135 17.26 -15.48 2.78
N HIS A 136 16.78 -15.30 1.55
CA HIS A 136 17.08 -16.14 0.40
C HIS A 136 17.38 -15.29 -0.82
N SER A 137 18.42 -15.64 -1.57
CA SER A 137 18.82 -14.94 -2.80
C SER A 137 19.07 -15.94 -3.93
N ILE A 138 18.61 -15.57 -5.12
CA ILE A 138 18.81 -16.33 -6.37
C ILE A 138 19.29 -15.42 -7.49
N TYR A 139 19.77 -16.00 -8.56
CA TYR A 139 19.97 -15.29 -9.81
C TYR A 139 18.67 -15.28 -10.63
N ASP A 140 18.38 -14.13 -11.27
CA ASP A 140 17.25 -13.92 -12.18
C ASP A 140 17.64 -12.82 -13.18
N GLU A 141 17.04 -12.80 -14.34
CA GLU A 141 17.30 -11.77 -15.37
C GLU A 141 16.82 -10.37 -14.92
N GLU A 142 15.73 -10.30 -14.16
CA GLU A 142 15.14 -9.06 -13.66
C GLU A 142 15.37 -8.95 -12.15
N PRO A 143 16.00 -7.86 -11.65
CA PRO A 143 16.22 -7.69 -10.22
C PRO A 143 14.90 -7.55 -9.47
N LYS A 144 14.79 -8.22 -8.32
CA LYS A 144 13.65 -8.15 -7.41
C LYS A 144 14.17 -8.15 -5.98
N TYR A 145 13.61 -7.28 -5.15
CA TYR A 145 13.94 -7.22 -3.74
C TYR A 145 12.71 -6.92 -2.90
N GLY A 146 12.70 -7.46 -1.71
CA GLY A 146 11.72 -7.23 -0.67
C GLY A 146 11.97 -8.08 0.55
N LEU A 147 10.96 -8.22 1.38
CA LEU A 147 11.07 -8.91 2.66
C LEU A 147 9.89 -9.87 2.86
N ALA A 148 10.15 -10.98 3.57
CA ALA A 148 9.13 -11.66 4.35
C ALA A 148 9.23 -11.12 5.78
N VAL A 149 8.11 -10.64 6.34
CA VAL A 149 8.08 -9.95 7.62
C VAL A 149 7.18 -10.67 8.59
N THR A 150 7.70 -10.93 9.79
CA THR A 150 6.95 -11.40 10.94
C THR A 150 6.76 -10.26 11.92
N GLY A 151 5.51 -9.95 12.23
CA GLY A 151 5.12 -9.00 13.27
C GLY A 151 4.31 -9.64 14.38
N PHE A 152 4.08 -8.90 15.45
CA PHE A 152 3.19 -9.30 16.55
C PHE A 152 2.04 -8.31 16.71
N VAL A 153 0.88 -8.84 17.08
CA VAL A 153 -0.31 -8.07 17.42
C VAL A 153 -1.08 -8.75 18.56
N ASP A 154 -1.77 -7.97 19.37
CA ASP A 154 -2.77 -8.52 20.27
C ASP A 154 -3.98 -8.98 19.43
N PRO A 155 -4.37 -10.28 19.49
CA PRO A 155 -5.47 -10.81 18.68
C PRO A 155 -6.83 -10.12 18.96
N ASN A 156 -6.98 -9.47 20.11
CA ASN A 156 -8.19 -8.74 20.47
C ASN A 156 -8.18 -7.27 20.00
N ARG A 157 -7.04 -6.78 19.49
CA ARG A 157 -6.83 -5.40 19.05
C ARG A 157 -6.28 -5.31 17.63
N MET A 158 -6.21 -6.44 16.92
CA MET A 158 -5.81 -6.44 15.52
C MET A 158 -6.80 -5.65 14.68
N LEU A 159 -6.31 -4.97 13.66
CA LEU A 159 -7.09 -4.30 12.65
C LEU A 159 -7.21 -5.19 11.41
N THR A 160 -8.29 -5.05 10.67
CA THR A 160 -8.52 -5.73 9.39
C THR A 160 -9.14 -4.77 8.40
N ASN A 161 -9.12 -5.09 7.13
CA ASN A 161 -9.80 -4.28 6.12
C ASN A 161 -11.34 -4.44 6.16
N SER A 162 -11.86 -5.46 6.81
CA SER A 162 -13.28 -5.87 6.77
C SER A 162 -14.12 -5.44 7.99
N GLY A 163 -13.60 -4.56 8.83
CA GLY A 163 -14.27 -4.09 10.05
C GLY A 163 -15.09 -2.80 9.92
N ALA A 164 -15.06 -2.13 8.76
CA ALA A 164 -15.71 -0.83 8.56
C ALA A 164 -17.22 -0.86 8.83
N ARG A 165 -17.75 0.22 9.39
CA ARG A 165 -19.15 0.34 9.81
C ARG A 165 -19.83 1.54 9.17
N PRO A 166 -21.15 1.48 8.90
CA PRO A 166 -21.89 2.67 8.48
C PRO A 166 -21.70 3.83 9.45
N SER A 167 -21.54 5.03 8.93
CA SER A 167 -21.20 6.28 9.59
C SER A 167 -19.71 6.48 9.93
N ASP A 168 -18.84 5.50 9.69
CA ASP A 168 -17.40 5.74 9.81
C ASP A 168 -16.93 6.83 8.86
N VAL A 169 -15.92 7.57 9.32
CA VAL A 169 -15.16 8.53 8.51
C VAL A 169 -13.92 7.86 7.97
N LEU A 170 -13.60 8.13 6.71
CA LEU A 170 -12.41 7.59 6.06
C LEU A 170 -11.27 8.61 6.07
N VAL A 171 -10.12 8.23 6.61
CA VAL A 171 -8.89 9.02 6.63
C VAL A 171 -7.83 8.31 5.81
N LEU A 172 -7.14 9.04 4.90
CA LEU A 172 -5.98 8.56 4.16
C LEU A 172 -4.72 9.28 4.66
N THR A 173 -3.65 8.54 4.92
CA THR A 173 -2.48 9.05 5.67
C THR A 173 -1.32 9.55 4.80
N LYS A 174 -1.29 9.25 3.49
CA LYS A 174 -0.27 9.75 2.55
C LYS A 174 -0.93 10.30 1.28
N ALA A 175 -0.20 11.14 0.55
CA ALA A 175 -0.63 11.64 -0.75
C ALA A 175 -0.68 10.52 -1.80
N LEU A 176 -1.52 10.70 -2.83
CA LEU A 176 -1.59 9.85 -4.01
C LEU A 176 -0.75 10.42 -5.16
N GLY A 177 -0.38 9.56 -6.11
CA GLY A 177 0.28 9.98 -7.35
C GLY A 177 1.66 9.36 -7.58
N VAL A 178 2.15 8.48 -6.69
CA VAL A 178 3.44 7.79 -6.86
C VAL A 178 3.51 7.08 -8.21
N GLY A 179 2.48 6.31 -8.57
CA GLY A 179 2.47 5.58 -9.84
C GLY A 179 2.54 6.48 -11.07
N VAL A 180 1.94 7.67 -11.00
CA VAL A 180 2.00 8.66 -12.10
C VAL A 180 3.39 9.29 -12.19
N ILE A 181 3.94 9.75 -11.05
CA ILE A 181 5.28 10.38 -11.02
C ILE A 181 6.36 9.40 -11.46
N THR A 182 6.34 8.16 -10.98
CA THR A 182 7.34 7.14 -11.37
C THR A 182 7.20 6.74 -12.85
N THR A 183 5.99 6.74 -13.40
CA THR A 183 5.77 6.53 -14.85
C THR A 183 6.34 7.70 -15.66
N ALA A 184 6.11 8.94 -15.25
CA ALA A 184 6.69 10.12 -15.89
C ALA A 184 8.22 10.11 -15.78
N ALA A 185 8.78 9.72 -14.63
CA ALA A 185 10.22 9.58 -14.41
C ALA A 185 10.84 8.55 -15.33
N LYS A 186 10.25 7.35 -15.46
CA LYS A 186 10.71 6.30 -16.37
C LYS A 186 10.69 6.75 -17.84
N GLY A 187 9.76 7.65 -18.19
CA GLY A 187 9.70 8.32 -19.50
C GLY A 187 10.68 9.49 -19.68
N GLY A 188 11.44 9.86 -18.65
CA GLY A 188 12.35 11.01 -18.69
C GLY A 188 11.61 12.36 -18.70
N LEU A 189 10.38 12.41 -18.20
CA LEU A 189 9.49 13.60 -18.25
C LEU A 189 9.36 14.31 -16.90
N ALA A 190 9.50 13.57 -15.78
CA ALA A 190 9.32 14.16 -14.44
C ALA A 190 10.54 15.00 -14.04
N GLU A 191 10.27 16.08 -13.33
CA GLU A 191 11.31 16.90 -12.71
C GLU A 191 11.96 16.12 -11.54
N SER A 192 13.24 16.35 -11.30
CA SER A 192 13.99 15.68 -10.22
C SER A 192 13.40 15.90 -8.82
N GLU A 193 12.77 17.06 -8.59
CA GLU A 193 12.13 17.40 -7.33
C GLU A 193 10.87 16.55 -7.09
N ASP A 194 10.06 16.31 -8.13
CA ASP A 194 8.87 15.43 -8.05
C ASP A 194 9.27 13.99 -7.77
N VAL A 195 10.31 13.49 -8.46
CA VAL A 195 10.86 12.15 -8.22
C VAL A 195 11.33 12.02 -6.78
N ALA A 196 12.14 12.97 -6.30
CA ALA A 196 12.64 12.96 -4.94
C ALA A 196 11.52 13.07 -3.88
N ALA A 197 10.43 13.78 -4.18
CA ALA A 197 9.25 13.85 -3.30
C ALA A 197 8.54 12.49 -3.22
N ALA A 198 8.34 11.83 -4.37
CA ALA A 198 7.73 10.50 -4.42
C ALA A 198 8.60 9.46 -3.68
N GLU A 199 9.92 9.48 -3.88
CA GLU A 199 10.86 8.59 -3.20
C GLU A 199 10.86 8.80 -1.68
N ARG A 200 10.90 10.06 -1.21
CA ARG A 200 10.78 10.37 0.23
C ARG A 200 9.48 9.84 0.82
N GLN A 201 8.34 9.99 0.12
CA GLN A 201 7.06 9.45 0.57
C GLN A 201 7.08 7.92 0.64
N MET A 202 7.61 7.25 -0.40
CA MET A 202 7.72 5.78 -0.44
C MET A 202 8.62 5.22 0.66
N MET A 203 9.67 5.95 1.05
CA MET A 203 10.56 5.57 2.17
C MET A 203 9.99 5.91 3.56
N CYS A 204 8.85 6.60 3.66
CA CYS A 204 8.24 6.93 4.95
C CYS A 204 7.46 5.72 5.49
N LEU A 205 7.84 5.23 6.68
CA LEU A 205 7.17 4.11 7.34
C LEU A 205 5.74 4.48 7.76
N ASN A 206 4.79 3.59 7.53
CA ASN A 206 3.42 3.70 8.05
C ASN A 206 3.35 3.47 9.58
N ARG A 207 4.48 3.18 10.23
CA ARG A 207 4.61 3.10 11.68
C ARG A 207 4.03 4.32 12.39
N TRP A 208 4.34 5.52 11.88
CA TRP A 208 3.93 6.77 12.53
C TRP A 208 2.41 6.93 12.55
N ALA A 209 1.75 6.53 11.47
CA ALA A 209 0.28 6.49 11.41
C ALA A 209 -0.27 5.39 12.32
N ARG A 210 0.29 4.16 12.26
CA ARG A 210 -0.15 3.03 13.09
C ARG A 210 -0.07 3.33 14.58
N ASP A 211 1.04 3.95 15.05
CA ASP A 211 1.24 4.27 16.48
C ASP A 211 0.18 5.26 17.02
N VAL A 212 -0.43 6.05 16.13
CA VAL A 212 -1.60 6.89 16.44
C VAL A 212 -2.88 6.07 16.36
N ILE A 213 -3.14 5.43 15.23
CA ILE A 213 -4.38 4.71 14.90
C ILE A 213 -4.79 3.71 15.97
N VAL A 214 -3.86 2.94 16.53
CA VAL A 214 -4.14 1.91 17.55
C VAL A 214 -4.63 2.46 18.91
N ARG A 215 -4.64 3.78 19.07
CA ARG A 215 -5.12 4.47 20.28
C ARG A 215 -6.54 5.04 20.12
N HIS A 216 -7.09 4.96 18.90
CA HIS A 216 -8.38 5.51 18.52
C HIS A 216 -9.41 4.41 18.26
N ASP A 217 -10.68 4.78 18.14
CA ASP A 217 -11.80 3.87 17.85
C ASP A 217 -11.87 3.56 16.33
N VAL A 218 -10.82 2.89 15.85
CA VAL A 218 -10.65 2.48 14.45
C VAL A 218 -11.29 1.12 14.24
N HIS A 219 -12.11 1.00 13.20
CA HIS A 219 -12.85 -0.21 12.87
C HIS A 219 -12.22 -1.02 11.74
N ALA A 220 -11.59 -0.35 10.76
CA ALA A 220 -10.90 -1.01 9.66
C ALA A 220 -9.70 -0.20 9.19
N THR A 221 -8.71 -0.92 8.67
CA THR A 221 -7.50 -0.34 8.08
C THR A 221 -7.02 -1.22 6.94
N THR A 222 -6.45 -0.62 5.90
CA THR A 222 -5.67 -1.27 4.85
C THR A 222 -4.61 -0.29 4.35
N ASP A 223 -3.50 -0.77 3.80
CA ASP A 223 -2.58 0.12 3.11
C ASP A 223 -2.97 0.28 1.62
N VAL A 224 -2.75 1.45 1.08
CA VAL A 224 -3.11 1.77 -0.31
C VAL A 224 -1.90 1.54 -1.19
N THR A 225 -1.84 0.39 -1.86
CA THR A 225 -0.67 -0.01 -2.66
C THR A 225 -1.05 -0.34 -4.11
N GLY A 226 -0.74 -1.52 -4.60
CA GLY A 226 -0.79 -1.90 -6.01
C GLY A 226 -2.16 -1.81 -6.68
N PHE A 227 -3.26 -1.93 -5.93
CA PHE A 227 -4.62 -1.85 -6.48
C PHE A 227 -5.18 -0.41 -6.47
N GLY A 228 -4.42 0.55 -5.96
CA GLY A 228 -4.82 1.94 -5.83
C GLY A 228 -5.92 2.17 -4.79
N LEU A 229 -6.28 3.42 -4.56
CA LEU A 229 -7.32 3.75 -3.56
C LEU A 229 -8.64 3.05 -3.87
N MET A 230 -9.03 2.96 -5.15
CA MET A 230 -10.31 2.33 -5.53
C MET A 230 -10.32 0.82 -5.31
N GLY A 231 -9.22 0.11 -5.61
CA GLY A 231 -9.13 -1.34 -5.39
C GLY A 231 -9.20 -1.69 -3.91
N HIS A 232 -8.39 -1.06 -3.07
CA HIS A 232 -8.38 -1.31 -1.63
C HIS A 232 -9.67 -0.84 -0.93
N SER A 233 -10.27 0.27 -1.38
CA SER A 233 -11.61 0.67 -0.92
C SER A 233 -12.69 -0.34 -1.29
N LEU A 234 -12.57 -1.00 -2.45
CA LEU A 234 -13.52 -2.03 -2.87
C LEU A 234 -13.39 -3.29 -2.00
N GLU A 235 -12.16 -3.70 -1.68
CA GLU A 235 -11.89 -4.82 -0.75
C GLU A 235 -12.50 -4.52 0.62
N MET A 236 -12.26 -3.32 1.18
CA MET A 236 -12.87 -2.87 2.44
C MET A 236 -14.41 -2.88 2.37
N ALA A 237 -15.00 -2.32 1.30
CA ALA A 237 -16.45 -2.25 1.13
C ALA A 237 -17.09 -3.65 1.01
N GLN A 238 -16.44 -4.58 0.31
CA GLN A 238 -16.91 -5.95 0.14
C GLN A 238 -16.74 -6.76 1.42
N GLY A 239 -15.58 -6.64 2.08
CA GLY A 239 -15.27 -7.36 3.33
C GLY A 239 -16.21 -7.00 4.47
N ALA A 240 -16.62 -5.73 4.56
CA ALA A 240 -17.49 -5.20 5.59
C ALA A 240 -19.00 -5.16 5.22
N ASP A 241 -19.35 -5.51 3.96
CA ASP A 241 -20.70 -5.39 3.40
C ASP A 241 -21.29 -3.98 3.49
N VAL A 242 -20.48 -2.96 3.20
CA VAL A 242 -20.83 -1.53 3.25
C VAL A 242 -20.67 -0.87 1.88
N ARG A 243 -21.06 0.42 1.80
CA ARG A 243 -20.70 1.32 0.71
C ARG A 243 -19.64 2.30 1.18
N VAL A 244 -18.60 2.48 0.39
CA VAL A 244 -17.59 3.52 0.58
C VAL A 244 -17.93 4.72 -0.29
N VAL A 245 -17.94 5.92 0.27
CA VAL A 245 -18.12 7.19 -0.45
C VAL A 245 -16.86 8.02 -0.29
N ILE A 246 -16.19 8.36 -1.41
CA ILE A 246 -14.95 9.12 -1.42
C ILE A 246 -15.18 10.45 -2.14
N ASP A 247 -14.75 11.55 -1.54
CA ASP A 247 -14.60 12.82 -2.24
C ASP A 247 -13.32 12.76 -3.09
N ALA A 248 -13.48 12.74 -4.41
CA ALA A 248 -12.37 12.60 -5.34
C ALA A 248 -11.35 13.76 -5.25
N SER A 249 -11.74 14.91 -4.69
CA SER A 249 -10.88 16.07 -4.49
C SER A 249 -10.17 16.11 -3.13
N ALA A 250 -10.57 15.27 -2.18
CA ALA A 250 -10.08 15.32 -0.81
C ALA A 250 -8.67 14.70 -0.61
N PRO A 251 -8.27 13.59 -1.26
CA PRO A 251 -6.93 13.06 -1.10
C PRO A 251 -5.85 14.10 -1.43
N ALA A 252 -4.81 14.18 -0.61
CA ALA A 252 -3.61 14.91 -0.97
C ALA A 252 -3.00 14.29 -2.23
N LEU A 253 -2.43 15.10 -3.11
CA LEU A 253 -1.75 14.65 -4.32
C LEU A 253 -0.30 15.14 -4.30
N LEU A 254 0.61 14.28 -4.76
CA LEU A 254 1.97 14.70 -5.08
C LEU A 254 1.94 15.80 -6.13
N ALA A 255 2.88 16.74 -6.04
CA ALA A 255 2.98 17.84 -6.99
C ALA A 255 3.02 17.32 -8.43
N HIS A 256 2.36 18.01 -9.33
CA HIS A 256 2.26 17.70 -10.76
C HIS A 256 1.61 16.34 -11.13
N ALA A 257 1.30 15.44 -10.18
CA ALA A 257 0.68 14.13 -10.48
C ALA A 257 -0.60 14.29 -11.31
N ARG A 258 -1.47 15.25 -10.94
CA ARG A 258 -2.69 15.52 -11.71
C ARG A 258 -2.42 16.08 -13.09
N ALA A 259 -1.37 16.89 -13.25
CA ALA A 259 -0.99 17.43 -14.56
C ALA A 259 -0.52 16.32 -15.49
N TRP A 260 0.27 15.38 -15.02
CA TRP A 260 0.69 14.20 -15.77
C TRP A 260 -0.48 13.28 -16.13
N ALA A 261 -1.41 13.05 -15.21
CA ALA A 261 -2.62 12.28 -15.47
C ALA A 261 -3.47 12.90 -16.60
N ARG A 262 -3.62 14.23 -16.63
CA ARG A 262 -4.29 14.97 -17.73
C ARG A 262 -3.63 14.76 -19.08
N LEU A 263 -2.33 14.57 -19.11
CA LEU A 263 -1.57 14.30 -20.34
C LEU A 263 -1.60 12.82 -20.74
N GLY A 264 -2.29 11.96 -19.95
CA GLY A 264 -2.36 10.52 -20.20
C GLY A 264 -1.10 9.76 -19.79
N ILE A 265 -0.21 10.35 -18.99
CA ILE A 265 0.96 9.67 -18.43
C ILE A 265 0.50 8.87 -17.21
N LEU A 266 0.09 7.65 -17.48
CA LEU A 266 -0.54 6.76 -16.49
C LEU A 266 0.12 5.38 -16.53
N PRO A 267 0.35 4.74 -15.37
CA PRO A 267 0.92 3.40 -15.32
C PRO A 267 -0.06 2.36 -15.88
N ALA A 268 0.46 1.32 -16.52
CA ALA A 268 -0.36 0.21 -17.04
C ALA A 268 -1.21 -0.46 -15.92
N GLY A 269 -0.72 -0.44 -14.67
CA GLY A 269 -1.45 -0.91 -13.50
C GLY A 269 -2.79 -0.21 -13.29
N MET A 270 -2.86 1.10 -13.58
CA MET A 270 -4.10 1.87 -13.46
C MET A 270 -5.22 1.29 -14.33
N TYR A 271 -4.93 0.96 -15.59
CA TYR A 271 -5.92 0.38 -16.50
C TYR A 271 -6.40 -0.99 -16.04
N ARG A 272 -5.50 -1.82 -15.48
CA ARG A 272 -5.87 -3.13 -14.89
C ARG A 272 -6.76 -2.95 -13.67
N ASN A 273 -6.40 -2.02 -12.76
CA ASN A 273 -7.17 -1.72 -11.56
C ASN A 273 -8.56 -1.17 -11.90
N ARG A 274 -8.63 -0.27 -12.89
CA ARG A 274 -9.91 0.24 -13.38
C ARG A 274 -10.77 -0.88 -13.94
N HIS A 275 -10.26 -1.69 -14.84
CA HIS A 275 -11.00 -2.81 -15.42
C HIS A 275 -11.55 -3.79 -14.38
N PHE A 276 -10.78 -4.01 -13.29
CA PHE A 276 -11.21 -4.86 -12.18
C PHE A 276 -12.35 -4.24 -11.36
N ALA A 277 -12.25 -2.94 -11.04
CA ALA A 277 -13.13 -2.30 -10.05
C ALA A 277 -14.25 -1.45 -10.65
N GLU A 278 -14.17 -1.01 -11.92
CA GLU A 278 -15.08 -0.01 -12.51
C GLU A 278 -16.57 -0.38 -12.45
N ALA A 279 -16.91 -1.67 -12.56
CA ALA A 279 -18.29 -2.12 -12.44
C ALA A 279 -18.89 -1.91 -11.04
N SER A 280 -18.04 -1.72 -10.03
CA SER A 280 -18.39 -1.47 -8.63
C SER A 280 -18.20 -0.02 -8.20
N VAL A 281 -17.82 0.87 -9.12
CA VAL A 281 -17.52 2.28 -8.84
C VAL A 281 -18.47 3.19 -9.62
N ASP A 282 -19.20 4.05 -8.91
CA ASP A 282 -19.92 5.18 -9.50
C ASP A 282 -19.02 6.42 -9.45
N ALA A 283 -18.52 6.84 -10.62
CA ALA A 283 -17.66 8.01 -10.79
C ALA A 283 -18.35 9.13 -11.57
N MET A 284 -19.70 9.15 -11.62
CA MET A 284 -20.44 10.13 -12.40
C MET A 284 -20.16 11.55 -11.93
N GLY A 285 -19.77 12.42 -12.86
CA GLY A 285 -19.47 13.83 -12.60
C GLY A 285 -18.02 14.10 -12.12
N VAL A 286 -17.21 13.07 -11.93
CA VAL A 286 -15.80 13.23 -11.55
C VAL A 286 -14.94 13.43 -12.81
N PRO A 287 -14.03 14.45 -12.84
CA PRO A 287 -13.08 14.62 -13.94
C PRO A 287 -12.23 13.35 -14.13
N GLN A 288 -12.02 12.97 -15.41
CA GLN A 288 -11.33 11.74 -15.78
C GLN A 288 -9.92 11.63 -15.18
N ASP A 289 -9.16 12.74 -15.16
CA ASP A 289 -7.82 12.82 -14.60
C ASP A 289 -7.77 12.52 -13.10
N LEU A 290 -8.79 12.94 -12.34
CA LEU A 290 -8.93 12.59 -10.93
C LEU A 290 -9.35 11.14 -10.75
N ALA A 291 -10.35 10.69 -11.48
CA ALA A 291 -10.78 9.30 -11.40
C ALA A 291 -9.62 8.35 -11.72
N ASP A 292 -8.81 8.63 -12.75
CA ASP A 292 -7.63 7.83 -13.11
C ASP A 292 -6.60 7.77 -11.98
N LEU A 293 -6.34 8.91 -11.31
CA LEU A 293 -5.43 8.96 -10.16
C LEU A 293 -5.88 8.04 -9.02
N LEU A 294 -7.17 7.96 -8.74
CA LEU A 294 -7.69 7.10 -7.67
C LEU A 294 -7.55 5.60 -7.97
N PHE A 295 -7.45 5.22 -9.26
CA PHE A 295 -7.14 3.85 -9.68
C PHE A 295 -5.64 3.57 -9.82
N CYS A 296 -4.79 4.61 -9.78
CA CYS A 296 -3.34 4.42 -9.94
C CYS A 296 -2.76 3.56 -8.82
N PRO A 297 -1.88 2.61 -9.15
CA PRO A 297 -1.12 1.89 -8.14
C PRO A 297 -0.22 2.86 -7.36
N GLU A 298 -0.16 2.66 -6.07
CA GLU A 298 0.81 3.29 -5.19
C GLU A 298 1.84 2.24 -4.76
N THR A 299 3.06 2.67 -4.47
CA THR A 299 4.09 1.84 -3.84
C THR A 299 4.38 2.43 -2.48
N SER A 300 4.34 1.63 -1.44
CA SER A 300 4.50 2.09 -0.06
C SER A 300 3.56 3.26 0.26
N GLY A 301 2.29 3.15 -0.16
CA GLY A 301 1.28 4.17 0.04
C GLY A 301 0.85 4.32 1.51
N GLY A 302 -0.12 5.17 1.75
CA GLY A 302 -0.64 5.44 3.09
C GLY A 302 -1.66 4.42 3.56
N LEU A 303 -2.01 4.48 4.83
CA LEU A 303 -3.11 3.71 5.39
C LEU A 303 -4.44 4.41 5.08
N LEU A 304 -5.42 3.63 4.61
CA LEU A 304 -6.83 4.01 4.56
C LEU A 304 -7.50 3.49 5.82
N VAL A 305 -8.03 4.39 6.62
CA VAL A 305 -8.54 4.13 7.97
C VAL A 305 -10.02 4.44 8.04
N ALA A 306 -10.83 3.49 8.49
CA ALA A 306 -12.23 3.73 8.85
C ALA A 306 -12.31 3.88 10.38
N VAL A 307 -12.70 5.05 10.84
CA VAL A 307 -12.76 5.45 12.25
C VAL A 307 -14.16 5.91 12.61
N SER A 308 -14.58 5.70 13.86
CA SER A 308 -15.88 6.20 14.33
C SER A 308 -15.99 7.72 14.08
N ALA A 309 -17.17 8.19 13.70
CA ALA A 309 -17.40 9.62 13.43
C ALA A 309 -17.11 10.51 14.66
N GLU A 310 -17.26 9.96 15.87
CA GLU A 310 -17.03 10.69 17.12
C GLU A 310 -15.53 10.91 17.39
N ASP A 311 -14.65 10.02 16.87
CA ASP A 311 -13.20 10.07 17.12
C ASP A 311 -12.39 10.59 15.91
N ALA A 312 -13.03 10.83 14.76
CA ALA A 312 -12.37 11.18 13.51
C ALA A 312 -11.54 12.48 13.59
N ASP A 313 -12.09 13.52 14.21
CA ASP A 313 -11.40 14.81 14.35
C ASP A 313 -10.20 14.68 15.31
N SER A 314 -10.31 13.89 16.36
CA SER A 314 -9.24 13.58 17.32
C SER A 314 -8.13 12.78 16.64
N LEU A 315 -8.47 11.73 15.92
CA LEU A 315 -7.52 10.94 15.14
C LEU A 315 -6.74 11.83 14.16
N LEU A 316 -7.45 12.65 13.37
CA LEU A 316 -6.81 13.51 12.38
C LEU A 316 -5.86 14.53 13.03
N ALA A 317 -6.27 15.13 14.16
CA ALA A 317 -5.43 16.05 14.92
C ALA A 317 -4.15 15.36 15.43
N ASP A 318 -4.26 14.16 15.98
CA ASP A 318 -3.12 13.39 16.49
C ASP A 318 -2.17 12.91 15.37
N LEU A 319 -2.70 12.58 14.17
CA LEU A 319 -1.88 12.24 13.00
C LEU A 319 -1.03 13.43 12.53
N LEU A 320 -1.55 14.65 12.63
CA LEU A 320 -0.91 15.87 12.14
C LEU A 320 0.04 16.53 13.15
N VAL A 321 -0.05 16.20 14.44
CA VAL A 321 0.54 16.98 15.55
C VAL A 321 2.06 17.15 15.47
N ASP A 322 2.79 16.13 15.06
CA ASP A 322 4.26 16.15 15.02
C ASP A 322 4.84 16.26 13.60
N GLY A 323 3.96 16.41 12.60
CA GLY A 323 4.36 16.56 11.19
C GLY A 323 4.91 15.29 10.54
N ARG A 324 4.77 14.11 11.18
CA ARG A 324 5.25 12.84 10.60
C ARG A 324 4.27 12.23 9.61
N VAL A 325 3.01 12.64 9.67
CA VAL A 325 1.94 12.22 8.75
C VAL A 325 1.26 13.46 8.16
N PRO A 326 2.00 14.33 7.43
CA PRO A 326 1.54 15.67 7.06
C PRO A 326 0.40 15.68 6.05
N ASP A 327 0.24 14.59 5.30
CA ASP A 327 -0.75 14.47 4.24
C ASP A 327 -2.04 13.77 4.68
N ALA A 328 -2.16 13.45 5.99
CA ALA A 328 -3.38 12.83 6.53
C ALA A 328 -4.59 13.74 6.31
N ARG A 329 -5.66 13.17 5.72
CA ARG A 329 -6.90 13.90 5.39
C ARG A 329 -8.11 13.01 5.52
N VAL A 330 -9.24 13.59 5.91
CA VAL A 330 -10.54 12.96 5.69
C VAL A 330 -10.78 12.91 4.19
N VAL A 331 -11.04 11.70 3.66
CA VAL A 331 -11.24 11.47 2.22
C VAL A 331 -12.65 10.96 1.90
N GLY A 332 -13.43 10.61 2.90
CA GLY A 332 -14.76 10.07 2.66
C GLY A 332 -15.45 9.55 3.90
N ARG A 333 -16.43 8.72 3.69
CA ARG A 333 -17.23 8.07 4.73
C ARG A 333 -17.76 6.72 4.29
N VAL A 334 -18.27 5.96 5.25
CA VAL A 334 -18.90 4.67 5.04
C VAL A 334 -20.42 4.80 5.20
N GLU A 335 -21.17 4.22 4.28
CA GLU A 335 -22.64 4.17 4.28
C GLU A 335 -23.12 2.71 4.33
N SER A 336 -24.36 2.50 4.78
CA SER A 336 -25.02 1.20 4.63
C SER A 336 -25.14 0.82 3.16
N TYR A 337 -24.89 -0.44 2.85
CA TYR A 337 -25.06 -0.93 1.49
C TYR A 337 -26.53 -1.29 1.22
N ASP A 338 -27.11 -0.66 0.21
CA ASP A 338 -28.49 -0.83 -0.23
C ASP A 338 -28.62 -1.33 -1.69
N GLY A 339 -27.50 -1.81 -2.24
CA GLY A 339 -27.40 -2.26 -3.64
C GLY A 339 -26.70 -1.27 -4.56
N GLY A 340 -26.45 -1.69 -5.80
CA GLY A 340 -25.71 -0.90 -6.78
C GLY A 340 -24.19 -0.88 -6.55
N PRO A 341 -23.46 0.16 -7.01
CA PRO A 341 -22.02 0.27 -6.82
C PRO A 341 -21.59 0.30 -5.36
N ARG A 342 -20.53 -0.42 -5.03
CA ARG A 342 -19.94 -0.46 -3.68
C ARG A 342 -19.16 0.81 -3.35
N ILE A 343 -18.66 1.49 -4.37
CA ILE A 343 -17.95 2.77 -4.21
C ILE A 343 -18.74 3.84 -4.93
N ARG A 344 -18.91 4.98 -4.29
CA ARG A 344 -19.40 6.20 -4.90
C ARG A 344 -18.37 7.30 -4.77
N LEU A 345 -17.98 7.89 -5.89
CA LEU A 345 -17.18 9.09 -5.89
C LEU A 345 -18.08 10.31 -5.86
N SER A 346 -17.75 11.28 -5.02
CA SER A 346 -18.32 12.62 -5.03
C SER A 346 -17.25 13.62 -5.50
N TYR A 347 -17.67 14.71 -6.11
CA TYR A 347 -16.79 15.78 -6.52
C TYR A 347 -17.53 17.11 -6.37
N ALA A 348 -17.03 17.96 -5.51
CA ALA A 348 -17.65 19.26 -5.21
C ALA A 348 -16.96 20.42 -5.96
N GLY A 349 -16.33 20.15 -7.13
CA GLY A 349 -15.85 21.06 -8.15
C GLY A 349 -15.00 22.24 -7.68
#